data_0b25e197c377def3db1c82f43fd9eee0
#
_entry.id   0b25e197c377def3db1c82f43fd9eee0
#
_cell.length_a   1.000
_cell.length_b   1.000
_cell.length_c   1.000
_cell.angle_alpha   90.00
_cell.angle_beta   90.00
_cell.angle_gamma   90.00
#
_symmetry.space_group_name_H-M   'P 1'
#
loop_
_entity.id
_entity.type
_entity.pdbx_description
1 polymer ?
#
loop_
_entity_poly.entity_id
_entity_poly.type
_entity_poly.pdbx_seq_one_letter_code
_entity_poly.pdbx_strand_id
1 'polypeptide(L)'
;MARGLFLGMSSGLGRLEGAAAVAANLLLLAQFPLLHSWLLAGGGARVYRRLAPREHVRTLGPTLYVTIASVQVLALFALWTPSGTIWWQARGVALEFMIGLYAASWLLLGKAITDAGIKLQIGSLGWTALLRGRKPVYPQIPRTGLFRFTRQPIYVAFTLTLWTVPTWTPDQLVVALTLTAYCLIGPLFKEARFRRLHGPAFESYASGVPYWLPWPRKVR
;
A
#
# COMPACT_ATOMS: atom_id res chain seq x y z
N MET A 1 2.95 10.91 -4.21
CA MET A 1 2.94 10.32 -2.84
C MET A 1 4.18 10.71 -2.04
N ALA A 2 5.41 10.30 -2.38
CA ALA A 2 6.60 10.60 -1.56
C ALA A 2 6.76 12.08 -1.21
N ARG A 3 6.70 12.99 -2.21
CA ARG A 3 6.74 14.43 -1.96
C ARG A 3 5.60 14.91 -1.05
N GLY A 4 4.38 14.42 -1.26
CA GLY A 4 3.21 14.83 -0.46
C GLY A 4 3.37 14.48 1.01
N LEU A 5 3.81 13.27 1.32
CA LEU A 5 4.12 12.84 2.70
C LEU A 5 5.28 13.64 3.29
N PHE A 6 6.39 13.80 2.57
CA PHE A 6 7.55 14.56 3.03
C PHE A 6 7.19 16.00 3.45
N LEU A 7 6.29 16.63 2.72
CA LEU A 7 5.79 17.97 2.97
C LEU A 7 4.54 18.00 3.90
N GLY A 8 4.22 16.91 4.59
CA GLY A 8 3.10 16.86 5.52
C GLY A 8 1.74 17.10 4.85
N MET A 9 1.53 16.62 3.63
CA MET A 9 0.33 16.83 2.82
C MET A 9 0.07 18.28 2.37
N SER A 10 1.01 19.20 2.58
CA SER A 10 0.83 20.63 2.24
C SER A 10 0.90 20.94 0.74
N SER A 11 1.27 19.97 -0.11
CA SER A 11 1.45 20.15 -1.57
C SER A 11 0.26 19.70 -2.42
N GLY A 12 -0.90 19.43 -1.83
CA GLY A 12 -2.11 19.09 -2.55
C GLY A 12 -2.68 20.26 -3.38
N LEU A 13 -3.39 19.95 -4.47
CA LEU A 13 -3.95 20.93 -5.40
C LEU A 13 -5.38 21.34 -5.05
N GLY A 14 -6.02 20.70 -4.06
CA GLY A 14 -7.36 21.06 -3.60
C GLY A 14 -7.43 22.51 -3.12
N ARG A 15 -8.57 23.15 -3.36
CA ARG A 15 -8.81 24.57 -3.05
C ARG A 15 -10.18 24.78 -2.36
N LEU A 16 -10.73 23.72 -1.80
CA LEU A 16 -11.97 23.80 -1.06
C LEU A 16 -11.74 24.44 0.31
N GLU A 17 -12.79 24.97 0.93
CA GLU A 17 -12.72 25.61 2.22
C GLU A 17 -13.72 25.01 3.22
N GLY A 18 -13.46 25.20 4.51
CA GLY A 18 -14.36 24.83 5.58
C GLY A 18 -14.80 23.35 5.55
N ALA A 19 -16.05 23.10 5.78
CA ALA A 19 -16.63 21.76 5.84
C ALA A 19 -16.50 20.98 4.52
N ALA A 20 -16.51 21.68 3.38
CA ALA A 20 -16.36 21.05 2.07
C ALA A 20 -14.96 20.46 1.87
N ALA A 21 -13.91 21.15 2.35
CA ALA A 21 -12.54 20.64 2.33
C ALA A 21 -12.42 19.37 3.18
N VAL A 22 -12.97 19.40 4.39
CA VAL A 22 -12.96 18.24 5.30
C VAL A 22 -13.68 17.06 4.68
N ALA A 23 -14.89 17.26 4.15
CA ALA A 23 -15.68 16.20 3.50
C ALA A 23 -14.95 15.60 2.29
N ALA A 24 -14.37 16.43 1.42
CA ALA A 24 -13.61 15.98 0.26
C ALA A 24 -12.37 15.15 0.67
N ASN A 25 -11.60 15.62 1.66
CA ASN A 25 -10.44 14.91 2.16
C ASN A 25 -10.80 13.57 2.80
N LEU A 26 -11.90 13.50 3.56
CA LEU A 26 -12.41 12.24 4.11
C LEU A 26 -12.86 11.27 3.02
N LEU A 27 -13.50 11.75 1.96
CA LEU A 27 -13.86 10.91 0.80
C LEU A 27 -12.62 10.40 0.07
N LEU A 28 -11.60 11.24 -0.11
CA LEU A 28 -10.31 10.84 -0.69
C LEU A 28 -9.59 9.80 0.16
N LEU A 29 -9.66 9.89 1.49
CA LEU A 29 -9.12 8.86 2.38
C LEU A 29 -9.91 7.56 2.32
N ALA A 30 -11.23 7.65 2.38
CA ALA A 30 -12.09 6.47 2.44
C ALA A 30 -12.10 5.68 1.12
N GLN A 31 -12.02 6.36 -0.04
CA GLN A 31 -12.10 5.71 -1.35
C GLN A 31 -10.98 4.68 -1.56
N PHE A 32 -9.76 4.93 -1.04
CA PHE A 32 -8.66 4.00 -1.24
C PHE A 32 -8.89 2.66 -0.52
N PRO A 33 -9.05 2.57 0.81
CA PRO A 33 -9.26 1.28 1.48
C PRO A 33 -10.55 0.59 1.05
N LEU A 34 -11.64 1.33 0.81
CA LEU A 34 -12.92 0.75 0.44
C LEU A 34 -12.91 0.15 -0.95
N LEU A 35 -12.54 0.93 -1.96
CA LEU A 35 -12.54 0.46 -3.36
C LEU A 35 -11.44 -0.57 -3.59
N HIS A 36 -10.26 -0.36 -3.02
CA HIS A 36 -9.13 -1.30 -3.10
C HIS A 36 -9.51 -2.68 -2.54
N SER A 37 -10.13 -2.71 -1.36
CA SER A 37 -10.58 -3.97 -0.74
C SER A 37 -11.76 -4.60 -1.50
N TRP A 38 -12.71 -3.80 -1.98
CA TRP A 38 -13.85 -4.28 -2.77
C TRP A 38 -13.41 -4.91 -4.10
N LEU A 39 -12.42 -4.32 -4.77
CA LEU A 39 -11.85 -4.89 -5.99
C LEU A 39 -11.21 -6.26 -5.75
N LEU A 40 -10.59 -6.48 -4.58
CA LEU A 40 -10.02 -7.77 -4.19
C LEU A 40 -11.05 -8.79 -3.72
N ALA A 41 -12.18 -8.35 -3.18
CA ALA A 41 -13.23 -9.21 -2.62
C ALA A 41 -14.22 -9.75 -3.67
N GLY A 42 -13.94 -9.59 -4.98
CA GLY A 42 -14.78 -10.11 -6.07
C GLY A 42 -15.50 -9.03 -6.88
N GLY A 43 -15.63 -7.80 -6.38
CA GLY A 43 -16.13 -6.65 -7.16
C GLY A 43 -15.30 -6.36 -8.40
N GLY A 44 -13.99 -6.57 -8.30
CA GLY A 44 -13.05 -6.41 -9.39
C GLY A 44 -13.36 -7.23 -10.64
N ALA A 45 -13.87 -8.44 -10.50
CA ALA A 45 -14.21 -9.28 -11.65
C ALA A 45 -15.24 -8.65 -12.60
N ARG A 46 -16.19 -7.84 -12.07
CA ARG A 46 -17.16 -7.09 -12.89
C ARG A 46 -16.51 -5.91 -13.60
N VAL A 47 -15.66 -5.18 -12.89
CA VAL A 47 -14.92 -4.03 -13.43
C VAL A 47 -13.94 -4.48 -14.51
N TYR A 48 -13.13 -5.50 -14.23
CA TYR A 48 -12.11 -5.98 -15.16
C TYR A 48 -12.71 -6.54 -16.45
N ARG A 49 -13.90 -7.18 -16.39
CA ARG A 49 -14.63 -7.63 -17.58
C ARG A 49 -15.12 -6.51 -18.49
N ARG A 50 -15.26 -5.28 -17.96
CA ARG A 50 -15.59 -4.09 -18.75
C ARG A 50 -14.37 -3.39 -19.34
N LEU A 51 -13.20 -3.56 -18.72
CA LEU A 51 -11.96 -2.86 -19.06
C LEU A 51 -10.99 -3.69 -19.89
N ALA A 52 -11.19 -5.02 -19.99
CA ALA A 52 -10.34 -5.91 -20.76
C ALA A 52 -11.15 -6.87 -21.65
N PRO A 53 -10.58 -7.33 -22.78
CA PRO A 53 -11.17 -8.40 -23.60
C PRO A 53 -11.44 -9.64 -22.76
N ARG A 54 -12.55 -10.33 -23.01
CA ARG A 54 -13.02 -11.46 -22.20
C ARG A 54 -11.97 -12.57 -22.02
N GLU A 55 -11.24 -12.87 -23.08
CA GLU A 55 -10.16 -13.88 -23.10
C GLU A 55 -8.96 -13.48 -22.23
N HIS A 56 -8.73 -12.19 -21.99
CA HIS A 56 -7.55 -11.67 -21.29
C HIS A 56 -7.85 -11.16 -19.88
N VAL A 57 -9.10 -11.13 -19.42
CA VAL A 57 -9.51 -10.60 -18.10
C VAL A 57 -8.70 -11.20 -16.96
N ARG A 58 -8.48 -12.52 -16.95
CA ARG A 58 -7.72 -13.18 -15.89
C ARG A 58 -6.24 -12.77 -15.90
N THR A 59 -5.67 -12.67 -17.09
CA THR A 59 -4.26 -12.27 -17.29
C THR A 59 -4.03 -10.80 -16.92
N LEU A 60 -4.92 -9.90 -17.32
CA LEU A 60 -4.79 -8.45 -17.10
C LEU A 60 -5.37 -7.99 -15.75
N GLY A 61 -6.10 -8.84 -15.03
CA GLY A 61 -6.70 -8.48 -13.75
C GLY A 61 -5.75 -7.83 -12.74
N PRO A 62 -4.55 -8.40 -12.46
CA PRO A 62 -3.57 -7.76 -11.59
C PRO A 62 -3.08 -6.41 -12.11
N THR A 63 -2.90 -6.26 -13.42
CA THR A 63 -2.49 -4.98 -14.03
C THR A 63 -3.56 -3.92 -13.82
N LEU A 64 -4.81 -4.23 -14.14
CA LEU A 64 -5.95 -3.32 -13.95
C LEU A 64 -6.12 -2.93 -12.48
N TYR A 65 -5.98 -3.91 -11.58
CA TYR A 65 -6.04 -3.66 -10.15
C TYR A 65 -4.98 -2.63 -9.70
N VAL A 66 -3.72 -2.85 -10.08
CA VAL A 66 -2.62 -1.94 -9.72
C VAL A 66 -2.81 -0.57 -10.36
N THR A 67 -3.27 -0.51 -11.62
CA THR A 67 -3.55 0.76 -12.31
C THR A 67 -4.64 1.55 -11.56
N ILE A 68 -5.75 0.91 -11.20
CA ILE A 68 -6.82 1.57 -10.43
C ILE A 68 -6.30 2.03 -9.08
N ALA A 69 -5.55 1.19 -8.35
CA ALA A 69 -4.97 1.55 -7.08
C ALA A 69 -3.99 2.74 -7.19
N SER A 70 -3.19 2.79 -8.25
CA SER A 70 -2.28 3.91 -8.52
C SER A 70 -3.03 5.22 -8.79
N VAL A 71 -4.13 5.16 -9.55
CA VAL A 71 -5.00 6.33 -9.79
C VAL A 71 -5.64 6.81 -8.50
N GLN A 72 -6.08 5.89 -7.64
CA GLN A 72 -6.65 6.23 -6.32
C GLN A 72 -5.64 6.93 -5.42
N VAL A 73 -4.40 6.41 -5.36
CA VAL A 73 -3.32 7.04 -4.60
C VAL A 73 -2.96 8.40 -5.22
N LEU A 74 -2.89 8.49 -6.54
CA LEU A 74 -2.66 9.77 -7.21
C LEU A 74 -3.75 10.79 -6.86
N ALA A 75 -5.02 10.42 -6.93
CA ALA A 75 -6.14 11.27 -6.58
C ALA A 75 -6.06 11.75 -5.11
N LEU A 76 -5.76 10.84 -4.17
CA LEU A 76 -5.60 11.17 -2.76
C LEU A 76 -4.54 12.28 -2.56
N PHE A 77 -3.36 12.14 -3.16
CA PHE A 77 -2.27 13.10 -2.96
C PHE A 77 -2.35 14.35 -3.83
N ALA A 78 -2.96 14.27 -5.01
CA ALA A 78 -3.09 15.42 -5.91
C ALA A 78 -4.27 16.32 -5.54
N LEU A 79 -5.43 15.73 -5.21
CA LEU A 79 -6.66 16.47 -4.95
C LEU A 79 -6.86 16.85 -3.48
N TRP A 80 -5.93 16.47 -2.60
CA TRP A 80 -5.98 16.84 -1.19
C TRP A 80 -6.04 18.35 -1.03
N THR A 81 -6.94 18.83 -0.19
CA THR A 81 -7.00 20.25 0.21
C THR A 81 -6.23 20.43 1.51
N PRO A 82 -5.04 21.10 1.49
CA PRO A 82 -4.24 21.27 2.68
C PRO A 82 -4.91 22.18 3.70
N SER A 83 -4.75 21.88 5.00
CA SER A 83 -5.22 22.73 6.10
C SER A 83 -4.45 24.05 6.24
N GLY A 84 -3.26 24.15 5.63
CA GLY A 84 -2.39 25.31 5.77
C GLY A 84 -1.64 25.40 7.12
N THR A 85 -1.89 24.46 8.05
CA THR A 85 -1.30 24.48 9.39
C THR A 85 -0.10 23.54 9.46
N ILE A 86 1.04 24.04 9.92
CA ILE A 86 2.23 23.23 10.21
C ILE A 86 2.41 23.22 11.73
N TRP A 87 2.36 22.03 12.33
CA TRP A 87 2.59 21.87 13.78
C TRP A 87 4.08 21.80 14.10
N TRP A 88 4.83 21.08 13.26
CA TRP A 88 6.25 20.89 13.46
C TRP A 88 6.94 20.61 12.12
N GLN A 89 8.14 21.16 11.99
CA GLN A 89 9.01 20.92 10.83
C GLN A 89 10.45 20.75 11.31
N ALA A 90 11.08 19.65 10.93
CA ALA A 90 12.46 19.37 11.22
C ALA A 90 13.39 20.41 10.56
N ARG A 91 14.45 20.84 11.26
CA ARG A 91 15.46 21.79 10.77
C ARG A 91 16.86 21.33 11.20
N GLY A 92 17.89 21.79 10.48
CA GLY A 92 19.29 21.46 10.77
C GLY A 92 19.52 19.94 10.85
N VAL A 93 20.26 19.48 11.83
CA VAL A 93 20.61 18.07 12.04
C VAL A 93 19.36 17.17 12.16
N ALA A 94 18.28 17.66 12.77
CA ALA A 94 17.02 16.91 12.85
C ALA A 94 16.42 16.66 11.46
N LEU A 95 16.53 17.60 10.53
CA LEU A 95 16.09 17.43 9.15
C LEU A 95 16.91 16.36 8.44
N GLU A 96 18.23 16.39 8.57
CA GLU A 96 19.13 15.38 7.95
C GLU A 96 18.80 13.97 8.47
N PHE A 97 18.60 13.84 9.78
CA PHE A 97 18.19 12.57 10.40
C PHE A 97 16.84 12.08 9.87
N MET A 98 15.83 12.96 9.80
CA MET A 98 14.51 12.61 9.29
C MET A 98 14.54 12.25 7.80
N ILE A 99 15.35 12.92 6.98
CA ILE A 99 15.59 12.56 5.57
C ILE A 99 16.16 11.14 5.49
N GLY A 100 17.16 10.82 6.31
CA GLY A 100 17.76 9.49 6.38
C GLY A 100 16.73 8.41 6.74
N LEU A 101 15.92 8.62 7.77
CA LEU A 101 14.85 7.71 8.18
C LEU A 101 13.78 7.55 7.09
N TYR A 102 13.39 8.67 6.48
CA TYR A 102 12.39 8.66 5.40
C TYR A 102 12.90 7.89 4.18
N ALA A 103 14.13 8.15 3.75
CA ALA A 103 14.76 7.40 2.66
C ALA A 103 14.88 5.92 2.98
N ALA A 104 15.32 5.56 4.19
CA ALA A 104 15.41 4.18 4.65
C ALA A 104 14.05 3.46 4.62
N SER A 105 12.96 4.14 5.01
CA SER A 105 11.60 3.57 4.97
C SER A 105 11.14 3.29 3.53
N TRP A 106 11.47 4.15 2.55
CA TRP A 106 11.20 3.92 1.14
C TRP A 106 12.04 2.80 0.54
N LEU A 107 13.31 2.70 0.91
CA LEU A 107 14.18 1.58 0.50
C LEU A 107 13.67 0.25 1.06
N LEU A 108 13.23 0.25 2.32
CA LEU A 108 12.62 -0.93 2.95
C LEU A 108 11.33 -1.34 2.22
N LEU A 109 10.49 -0.37 1.84
CA LEU A 109 9.28 -0.62 1.05
C LEU A 109 9.62 -1.20 -0.33
N GLY A 110 10.59 -0.65 -1.02
CA GLY A 110 11.10 -1.16 -2.30
C GLY A 110 11.60 -2.61 -2.17
N LYS A 111 12.36 -2.91 -1.12
CA LYS A 111 12.84 -4.26 -0.81
C LYS A 111 11.68 -5.21 -0.53
N ALA A 112 10.69 -4.80 0.26
CA ALA A 112 9.51 -5.60 0.58
C ALA A 112 8.67 -5.93 -0.67
N ILE A 113 8.50 -4.95 -1.58
CA ILE A 113 7.82 -5.12 -2.87
C ILE A 113 8.58 -6.11 -3.76
N THR A 114 9.91 -6.02 -3.80
CA THR A 114 10.76 -6.93 -4.56
C THR A 114 10.66 -8.36 -4.04
N ASP A 115 10.73 -8.54 -2.73
CA ASP A 115 10.60 -9.85 -2.08
C ASP A 115 9.21 -10.48 -2.26
N ALA A 116 8.18 -9.66 -2.42
CA ALA A 116 6.81 -10.11 -2.71
C ALA A 116 6.56 -10.48 -4.18
N GLY A 117 7.55 -10.30 -5.04
CA GLY A 117 7.43 -10.49 -6.49
C GLY A 117 7.06 -9.21 -7.21
N ILE A 118 8.06 -8.39 -7.50
CA ILE A 118 7.92 -7.03 -8.05
C ILE A 118 6.97 -6.95 -9.25
N LYS A 119 7.05 -7.88 -10.20
CA LYS A 119 6.20 -7.86 -11.41
C LYS A 119 4.70 -7.93 -11.11
N LEU A 120 4.32 -8.67 -10.06
CA LEU A 120 2.93 -8.73 -9.59
C LEU A 120 2.55 -7.44 -8.88
N GLN A 121 3.43 -6.95 -8.00
CA GLN A 121 3.14 -5.76 -7.16
C GLN A 121 3.02 -4.47 -7.97
N ILE A 122 3.79 -4.32 -9.05
CA ILE A 122 3.70 -3.15 -9.97
C ILE A 122 2.74 -3.38 -11.14
N GLY A 123 2.04 -4.52 -11.19
CA GLY A 123 1.05 -4.85 -12.22
C GLY A 123 1.64 -5.22 -13.59
N SER A 124 2.96 -5.41 -13.71
CA SER A 124 3.58 -5.71 -15.02
C SER A 124 3.48 -7.18 -15.43
N LEU A 125 3.14 -8.09 -14.52
CA LEU A 125 3.15 -9.52 -14.77
C LEU A 125 2.20 -9.94 -15.89
N GLY A 126 0.95 -9.45 -15.86
CA GLY A 126 -0.09 -9.88 -16.81
C GLY A 126 0.16 -9.38 -18.22
N TRP A 127 0.33 -8.07 -18.38
CA TRP A 127 0.49 -7.48 -19.71
C TRP A 127 1.82 -7.86 -20.38
N THR A 128 2.91 -8.04 -19.61
CA THR A 128 4.19 -8.51 -20.19
C THR A 128 4.12 -9.98 -20.62
N ALA A 129 3.35 -10.82 -19.92
CA ALA A 129 3.09 -12.18 -20.33
C ALA A 129 2.27 -12.23 -21.64
N LEU A 130 1.24 -11.37 -21.73
CA LEU A 130 0.41 -11.25 -22.92
C LEU A 130 1.22 -10.81 -24.15
N LEU A 131 2.03 -9.75 -24.02
CA LEU A 131 2.90 -9.27 -25.10
C LEU A 131 3.87 -10.35 -25.62
N ARG A 132 4.28 -11.28 -24.75
CA ARG A 132 5.19 -12.38 -25.11
C ARG A 132 4.47 -13.65 -25.56
N GLY A 133 3.14 -13.62 -25.71
CA GLY A 133 2.35 -14.81 -26.05
C GLY A 133 2.43 -15.94 -25.02
N ARG A 134 2.71 -15.65 -23.75
CA ARG A 134 2.91 -16.62 -22.67
C ARG A 134 1.84 -16.50 -21.58
N LYS A 135 1.58 -17.58 -20.87
CA LYS A 135 0.76 -17.55 -19.66
C LYS A 135 1.55 -16.91 -18.50
N PRO A 136 0.93 -16.03 -17.68
CA PRO A 136 1.59 -15.47 -16.52
C PRO A 136 1.85 -16.55 -15.46
N VAL A 137 3.07 -16.57 -14.90
CA VAL A 137 3.42 -17.43 -13.78
C VAL A 137 3.34 -16.59 -12.51
N TYR A 138 2.32 -16.88 -11.69
CA TYR A 138 2.11 -16.14 -10.44
C TYR A 138 3.08 -16.64 -9.35
N PRO A 139 3.67 -15.73 -8.56
CA PRO A 139 4.51 -16.12 -7.43
C PRO A 139 3.68 -16.88 -6.40
N GLN A 140 4.32 -17.86 -5.76
CA GLN A 140 3.77 -18.55 -4.60
C GLN A 140 3.78 -17.64 -3.36
N ILE A 141 3.36 -18.17 -2.20
CA ILE A 141 3.47 -17.46 -0.92
C ILE A 141 4.92 -17.05 -0.70
N PRO A 142 5.23 -15.74 -0.56
CA PRO A 142 6.60 -15.32 -0.29
C PRO A 142 7.00 -15.74 1.13
N ARG A 143 8.15 -16.44 1.24
CA ARG A 143 8.68 -16.97 2.51
C ARG A 143 10.13 -16.56 2.75
N THR A 144 10.73 -15.86 1.79
CA THR A 144 12.15 -15.45 1.79
C THR A 144 12.29 -13.94 1.97
N GLY A 145 13.51 -13.45 2.11
CA GLY A 145 13.79 -12.05 2.33
C GLY A 145 13.12 -11.50 3.59
N LEU A 146 12.45 -10.37 3.52
CA LEU A 146 11.76 -9.75 4.65
C LEU A 146 10.57 -10.58 5.16
N PHE A 147 10.01 -11.46 4.34
CA PHE A 147 8.91 -12.37 4.72
C PHE A 147 9.34 -13.49 5.70
N ARG A 148 10.63 -13.62 5.98
CA ARG A 148 11.16 -14.47 7.06
C ARG A 148 10.93 -13.86 8.45
N PHE A 149 10.88 -12.53 8.53
CA PHE A 149 10.82 -11.80 9.80
C PHE A 149 9.40 -11.34 10.14
N THR A 150 8.58 -11.03 9.15
CA THR A 150 7.17 -10.66 9.32
C THR A 150 6.37 -11.11 8.10
N ARG A 151 5.09 -11.46 8.31
CA ARG A 151 4.20 -11.81 7.20
C ARG A 151 3.74 -10.61 6.39
N GLN A 152 3.90 -9.40 6.91
CA GLN A 152 3.37 -8.17 6.32
C GLN A 152 4.44 -7.09 6.08
N PRO A 153 5.62 -7.42 5.49
CA PRO A 153 6.72 -6.46 5.38
C PRO A 153 6.38 -5.22 4.54
N ILE A 154 5.52 -5.36 3.50
CA ILE A 154 5.07 -4.22 2.69
C ILE A 154 4.26 -3.24 3.55
N TYR A 155 3.34 -3.74 4.39
CA TYR A 155 2.49 -2.89 5.23
C TYR A 155 3.29 -2.24 6.35
N VAL A 156 4.24 -2.96 6.95
CA VAL A 156 5.17 -2.39 7.93
C VAL A 156 6.00 -1.27 7.32
N ALA A 157 6.64 -1.53 6.18
CA ALA A 157 7.47 -0.54 5.49
C ALA A 157 6.65 0.67 5.04
N PHE A 158 5.45 0.44 4.49
CA PHE A 158 4.56 1.53 4.11
C PHE A 158 4.15 2.38 5.31
N THR A 159 3.81 1.77 6.44
CA THR A 159 3.51 2.50 7.68
C THR A 159 4.71 3.37 8.10
N LEU A 160 5.93 2.85 8.03
CA LEU A 160 7.12 3.64 8.34
C LEU A 160 7.22 4.89 7.45
N THR A 161 6.89 4.81 6.15
CA THR A 161 6.89 6.01 5.27
C THR A 161 5.88 7.08 5.70
N LEU A 162 4.83 6.72 6.43
CA LEU A 162 3.83 7.67 6.93
C LEU A 162 4.30 8.40 8.20
N TRP A 163 5.14 7.75 9.01
CA TRP A 163 5.55 8.25 10.32
C TRP A 163 6.95 8.85 10.37
N THR A 164 7.81 8.57 9.37
CA THR A 164 9.19 9.10 9.31
C THR A 164 9.30 10.40 8.51
N VAL A 165 8.25 11.19 8.48
CA VAL A 165 8.19 12.44 7.70
C VAL A 165 8.79 13.62 8.47
N PRO A 166 9.50 14.56 7.80
CA PRO A 166 10.11 15.70 8.44
C PRO A 166 9.15 16.86 8.73
N THR A 167 7.91 16.80 8.19
CA THR A 167 6.90 17.85 8.37
C THR A 167 5.61 17.24 8.91
N TRP A 168 5.15 17.73 10.04
CA TRP A 168 3.91 17.29 10.67
C TRP A 168 2.85 18.38 10.64
N THR A 169 1.68 18.00 10.12
CA THR A 169 0.48 18.82 9.99
C THR A 169 -0.73 18.01 10.50
N PRO A 170 -1.88 18.63 10.75
CA PRO A 170 -3.13 17.91 11.00
C PRO A 170 -3.43 16.90 9.88
N ASP A 171 -3.21 17.32 8.63
CA ASP A 171 -3.42 16.50 7.42
C ASP A 171 -2.56 15.23 7.43
N GLN A 172 -1.26 15.38 7.70
CA GLN A 172 -0.33 14.25 7.79
C GLN A 172 -0.74 13.28 8.89
N LEU A 173 -1.17 13.78 10.05
CA LEU A 173 -1.61 12.91 11.14
C LEU A 173 -2.84 12.09 10.75
N VAL A 174 -3.86 12.71 10.15
CA VAL A 174 -5.08 12.03 9.70
C VAL A 174 -4.77 10.97 8.66
N VAL A 175 -3.92 11.28 7.67
CA VAL A 175 -3.45 10.31 6.66
C VAL A 175 -2.67 9.17 7.30
N ALA A 176 -1.73 9.48 8.21
CA ALA A 176 -0.91 8.48 8.87
C ALA A 176 -1.76 7.53 9.73
N LEU A 177 -2.68 8.04 10.53
CA LEU A 177 -3.57 7.22 11.36
C LEU A 177 -4.49 6.34 10.50
N THR A 178 -5.15 6.91 9.49
CA THR A 178 -6.10 6.18 8.64
C THR A 178 -5.41 5.08 7.84
N LEU A 179 -4.29 5.38 7.19
CA LEU A 179 -3.57 4.40 6.38
C LEU A 179 -2.83 3.38 7.25
N THR A 180 -2.39 3.74 8.47
CA THR A 180 -1.85 2.77 9.43
C THR A 180 -2.93 1.78 9.88
N ALA A 181 -4.13 2.26 10.22
CA ALA A 181 -5.26 1.39 10.54
C ALA A 181 -5.57 0.43 9.38
N TYR A 182 -5.54 0.94 8.13
CA TYR A 182 -5.69 0.09 6.95
C TYR A 182 -4.54 -0.94 6.82
N CYS A 183 -3.30 -0.56 7.10
CA CYS A 183 -2.13 -1.46 7.08
C CYS A 183 -2.20 -2.57 8.15
N LEU A 184 -2.91 -2.34 9.25
CA LEU A 184 -3.13 -3.34 10.29
C LEU A 184 -4.30 -4.27 9.95
N ILE A 185 -5.39 -3.74 9.41
CA ILE A 185 -6.64 -4.47 9.16
C ILE A 185 -6.65 -5.16 7.80
N GLY A 186 -6.20 -4.47 6.74
CA GLY A 186 -6.23 -4.99 5.36
C GLY A 186 -5.55 -6.35 5.17
N PRO A 187 -4.38 -6.61 5.79
CA PRO A 187 -3.73 -7.89 5.69
C PRO A 187 -4.51 -9.07 6.30
N LEU A 188 -5.43 -8.83 7.23
CA LEU A 188 -6.30 -9.89 7.79
C LEU A 188 -7.16 -10.51 6.68
N PHE A 189 -7.74 -9.69 5.81
CA PHE A 189 -8.51 -10.15 4.64
C PHE A 189 -7.61 -10.85 3.60
N LYS A 190 -6.37 -10.36 3.41
CA LYS A 190 -5.37 -11.03 2.57
C LYS A 190 -5.03 -12.41 3.11
N GLU A 191 -4.77 -12.55 4.41
CA GLU A 191 -4.47 -13.83 5.03
C GLU A 191 -5.65 -14.79 5.00
N ALA A 192 -6.87 -14.32 5.24
CA ALA A 192 -8.08 -15.13 5.08
C ALA A 192 -8.22 -15.69 3.66
N ARG A 193 -7.86 -14.91 2.63
CA ARG A 193 -7.81 -15.38 1.25
C ARG A 193 -6.68 -16.40 1.03
N PHE A 194 -5.49 -16.16 1.60
CA PHE A 194 -4.35 -17.08 1.48
C PHE A 194 -4.63 -18.41 2.17
N ARG A 195 -5.32 -18.43 3.31
CA ARG A 195 -5.80 -19.66 3.96
C ARG A 195 -6.69 -20.48 3.03
N ARG A 196 -7.65 -19.81 2.38
CA ARG A 196 -8.55 -20.50 1.42
C ARG A 196 -7.83 -21.04 0.19
N LEU A 197 -6.80 -20.33 -0.31
CA LEU A 197 -6.08 -20.71 -1.54
C LEU A 197 -4.97 -21.73 -1.30
N HIS A 198 -4.27 -21.66 -0.16
CA HIS A 198 -3.06 -22.42 0.09
C HIS A 198 -3.17 -23.40 1.28
N GLY A 199 -4.25 -23.31 2.07
CA GLY A 199 -4.53 -24.24 3.17
C GLY A 199 -3.36 -24.48 4.12
N PRO A 200 -3.00 -25.75 4.36
CA PRO A 200 -1.94 -26.12 5.31
C PRO A 200 -0.58 -25.49 5.03
N ALA A 201 -0.27 -25.21 3.75
CA ALA A 201 0.99 -24.58 3.38
C ALA A 201 1.09 -23.13 3.90
N PHE A 202 -0.03 -22.40 3.95
CA PHE A 202 -0.07 -21.06 4.57
C PHE A 202 -0.06 -21.15 6.08
N GLU A 203 -0.80 -22.09 6.69
CA GLU A 203 -0.84 -22.25 8.16
C GLU A 203 0.54 -22.60 8.72
N SER A 204 1.28 -23.50 8.08
CA SER A 204 2.66 -23.83 8.45
C SER A 204 3.57 -22.60 8.42
N TYR A 205 3.44 -21.73 7.42
CA TYR A 205 4.17 -20.48 7.37
C TYR A 205 3.72 -19.50 8.47
N ALA A 206 2.40 -19.36 8.67
CA ALA A 206 1.83 -18.43 9.63
C ALA A 206 2.14 -18.78 11.09
N SER A 207 2.34 -20.09 11.40
CA SER A 207 2.72 -20.52 12.74
C SER A 207 4.15 -20.13 13.11
N GLY A 208 5.06 -20.07 12.11
CA GLY A 208 6.48 -19.78 12.34
C GLY A 208 6.86 -18.30 12.24
N VAL A 209 6.05 -17.46 11.58
CA VAL A 209 6.40 -16.05 11.31
C VAL A 209 5.37 -15.11 11.94
N PRO A 210 5.81 -14.06 12.69
CA PRO A 210 4.89 -13.10 13.31
C PRO A 210 4.09 -12.32 12.29
N TYR A 211 2.89 -11.87 12.71
CA TYR A 211 1.95 -11.18 11.84
C TYR A 211 2.49 -9.84 11.32
N TRP A 212 2.95 -8.97 12.20
CA TRP A 212 3.31 -7.60 11.85
C TRP A 212 4.71 -7.21 12.33
N LEU A 213 4.93 -7.13 13.63
CA LEU A 213 6.26 -6.82 14.19
C LEU A 213 7.13 -8.07 14.24
N PRO A 214 8.43 -7.95 13.91
CA PRO A 214 9.39 -9.06 14.00
C PRO A 214 9.77 -9.34 15.46
N TRP A 215 8.80 -9.81 16.24
CA TRP A 215 9.06 -10.21 17.63
C TRP A 215 9.55 -11.66 17.67
N PRO A 216 10.68 -11.95 18.35
CA PRO A 216 11.15 -13.33 18.48
C PRO A 216 10.08 -14.16 19.22
N ARG A 217 9.46 -15.09 18.49
CA ARG A 217 8.62 -16.11 19.16
C ARG A 217 9.55 -17.06 19.88
N LYS A 218 9.34 -17.25 21.19
CA LYS A 218 9.92 -18.39 21.90
C LYS A 218 9.45 -19.65 21.17
N VAL A 219 10.40 -20.36 20.55
CA VAL A 219 10.15 -21.70 20.03
C VAL A 219 9.78 -22.54 21.26
N ARG A 220 8.56 -23.02 21.28
CA ARG A 220 8.13 -24.05 22.23
C ARG A 220 8.46 -25.40 21.67
#